data_f4f4cb46e153c87392cbf1e949333c5c
#
_entry.id   f4f4cb46e153c87392cbf1e949333c5c
#
_cell.length_a   1.000
_cell.length_b   1.000
_cell.length_c   1.000
_cell.angle_alpha   90.00
_cell.angle_beta   90.00
_cell.angle_gamma   90.00
#
_symmetry.space_group_name_H-M   'P 1'
#
loop_
_entity.id
_entity.type
_entity.pdbx_description
1 polymer ?
#
loop_
_entity_poly.entity_id
_entity_poly.type
_entity_poly.pdbx_seq_one_letter_code
_entity_poly.pdbx_strand_id
1 'polypeptide(L)'
;VFVHRPEKPYDAMVFCYFGSIEEILAAAARCCRGTVLAVVRNDARHRFSGKSRGPGRHSYETACRILTEKGISFTTRTASFAFDQPFRSLEAARRFFELYGGNEDWRSQLVETGDPEFPWQLPSRREFGLITFQMGDGE
;
A
#
# COMPACT_ATOMS: atom_id res chain seq x y z
N VAL A 1 12.73 -7.53 -11.56
CA VAL A 1 13.31 -8.59 -10.74
C VAL A 1 14.37 -8.01 -9.81
N PHE A 2 14.23 -8.30 -8.54
CA PHE A 2 15.18 -7.83 -7.54
C PHE A 2 16.38 -8.77 -7.49
N VAL A 3 17.54 -8.29 -7.91
CA VAL A 3 18.75 -9.12 -8.02
C VAL A 3 19.91 -8.64 -7.13
N HIS A 4 19.67 -7.60 -6.33
CA HIS A 4 20.69 -7.07 -5.43
C HIS A 4 21.12 -8.11 -4.38
N ARG A 5 22.39 -8.21 -4.14
CA ARG A 5 22.96 -9.03 -3.07
C ARG A 5 24.10 -8.23 -2.41
N PRO A 6 23.89 -7.73 -1.19
CA PRO A 6 24.92 -6.96 -0.50
C PRO A 6 26.10 -7.86 -0.06
N GLU A 7 27.26 -7.29 0.09
CA GLU A 7 28.42 -8.02 0.65
C GLU A 7 28.14 -8.51 2.07
N LYS A 8 27.39 -7.73 2.81
CA LYS A 8 27.02 -8.04 4.19
C LYS A 8 25.50 -7.92 4.33
N PRO A 9 24.83 -8.93 4.86
CA PRO A 9 23.38 -8.86 5.02
C PRO A 9 22.93 -7.67 5.88
N TYR A 10 21.80 -7.10 5.54
CA TYR A 10 21.20 -6.03 6.31
C TYR A 10 20.57 -6.56 7.60
N ASP A 11 20.58 -5.76 8.64
CA ASP A 11 19.96 -6.10 9.93
C ASP A 11 18.44 -5.90 9.89
N ALA A 12 17.97 -5.02 9.01
CA ALA A 12 16.53 -4.76 8.80
C ALA A 12 16.29 -4.32 7.37
N MET A 13 15.12 -4.66 6.86
CA MET A 13 14.64 -4.21 5.55
C MET A 13 13.18 -3.80 5.63
N VAL A 14 12.84 -2.73 4.92
CA VAL A 14 11.47 -2.26 4.80
C VAL A 14 11.04 -2.37 3.34
N PHE A 15 9.93 -3.01 3.11
CA PHE A 15 9.32 -3.13 1.78
C PHE A 15 7.98 -2.40 1.80
N CYS A 16 7.90 -1.28 1.09
CA CYS A 16 6.71 -0.46 1.06
C CYS A 16 6.06 -0.55 -0.31
N TYR A 17 4.93 -1.23 -0.41
CA TYR A 17 4.24 -1.49 -1.67
C TYR A 17 5.13 -2.16 -2.72
N PHE A 18 5.99 -3.03 -2.27
CA PHE A 18 6.96 -3.73 -3.12
C PHE A 18 6.48 -5.15 -3.41
N GLY A 19 6.10 -5.43 -4.64
CA GLY A 19 5.81 -6.77 -5.10
C GLY A 19 4.83 -7.59 -4.26
N SER A 20 4.88 -8.88 -4.42
CA SER A 20 4.13 -9.84 -3.61
C SER A 20 4.94 -10.23 -2.37
N ILE A 21 4.27 -10.88 -1.41
CA ILE A 21 4.98 -11.38 -0.21
C ILE A 21 6.04 -12.42 -0.59
N GLU A 22 5.81 -13.21 -1.65
CA GLU A 22 6.79 -14.18 -2.12
C GLU A 22 8.05 -13.49 -2.64
N GLU A 23 7.88 -12.37 -3.36
CA GLU A 23 9.02 -11.57 -3.84
C GLU A 23 9.77 -10.91 -2.69
N ILE A 24 9.04 -10.44 -1.68
CA ILE A 24 9.62 -9.88 -0.45
C ILE A 24 10.43 -10.95 0.27
N LEU A 25 9.89 -12.15 0.43
CA LEU A 25 10.59 -13.26 1.08
C LEU A 25 11.86 -13.63 0.31
N ALA A 26 11.79 -13.69 -1.01
CA ALA A 26 12.95 -14.00 -1.84
C ALA A 26 14.03 -12.93 -1.72
N ALA A 27 13.66 -11.66 -1.74
CA ALA A 27 14.61 -10.56 -1.58
C ALA A 27 15.22 -10.55 -0.18
N ALA A 28 14.41 -10.74 0.85
CA ALA A 28 14.86 -10.76 2.23
C ALA A 28 15.80 -11.94 2.48
N ALA A 29 15.52 -13.11 1.89
CA ALA A 29 16.38 -14.28 2.03
C ALA A 29 17.80 -14.02 1.49
N ARG A 30 17.92 -13.19 0.46
CA ARG A 30 19.22 -12.85 -0.12
C ARG A 30 19.94 -11.73 0.64
N CYS A 31 19.20 -10.81 1.24
CA CYS A 31 19.76 -9.54 1.69
C CYS A 31 19.64 -9.27 3.18
N CYS A 32 18.78 -9.95 3.89
CA CYS A 32 18.45 -9.63 5.28
C CYS A 32 18.64 -10.84 6.20
N ARG A 33 19.18 -10.60 7.40
CA ARG A 33 19.28 -11.61 8.45
C ARG A 33 18.55 -11.20 9.71
N GLY A 34 17.84 -10.10 9.70
CA GLY A 34 17.14 -9.56 10.86
C GLY A 34 15.67 -9.31 10.60
N THR A 35 15.23 -8.13 10.93
CA THR A 35 13.81 -7.75 10.88
C THR A 35 13.38 -7.34 9.48
N VAL A 36 12.25 -7.86 9.04
CA VAL A 36 11.59 -7.40 7.80
C VAL A 36 10.26 -6.76 8.17
N LEU A 37 10.03 -5.56 7.66
CA LEU A 37 8.76 -4.87 7.74
C LEU A 37 8.19 -4.74 6.34
N ALA A 38 7.03 -5.30 6.13
CA ALA A 38 6.30 -5.18 4.86
C ALA A 38 5.09 -4.28 5.06
N VAL A 39 5.00 -3.23 4.25
CA VAL A 39 3.85 -2.32 4.22
C VAL A 39 3.04 -2.67 3.00
N VAL A 40 1.84 -3.17 3.19
CA VAL A 40 0.99 -3.69 2.11
C VAL A 40 -0.38 -3.03 2.12
N ARG A 41 -1.03 -3.09 0.97
CA ARG A 41 -2.36 -2.55 0.79
C ARG A 41 -3.38 -3.34 1.63
N ASN A 42 -4.27 -2.61 2.28
CA ASN A 42 -5.37 -3.20 3.05
C ASN A 42 -6.74 -2.63 2.69
N ASP A 43 -6.83 -1.86 1.60
CA ASP A 43 -8.09 -1.27 1.16
C ASP A 43 -8.79 -2.19 0.16
N ALA A 44 -10.07 -2.44 0.39
CA ALA A 44 -10.88 -3.32 -0.44
C ALA A 44 -11.38 -2.62 -1.72
N ARG A 45 -11.32 -1.28 -1.78
CA ARG A 45 -11.87 -0.51 -2.89
C ARG A 45 -10.79 0.33 -3.56
N HIS A 46 -10.97 0.54 -4.85
CA HIS A 46 -10.11 1.45 -5.59
C HIS A 46 -10.26 2.86 -5.03
N ARG A 47 -9.15 3.52 -4.76
CA ARG A 47 -9.07 4.79 -4.07
C ARG A 47 -9.96 5.90 -4.68
N PHE A 48 -10.02 5.98 -5.99
CA PHE A 48 -10.70 7.07 -6.68
C PHE A 48 -12.04 6.66 -7.29
N SER A 49 -12.16 5.44 -7.76
CA SER A 49 -13.38 4.99 -8.43
C SER A 49 -14.39 4.32 -7.49
N GLY A 50 -13.98 3.98 -6.28
CA GLY A 50 -14.82 3.25 -5.34
C GLY A 50 -15.12 1.80 -5.73
N LYS A 51 -14.58 1.33 -6.85
CA LYS A 51 -14.77 -0.03 -7.31
C LYS A 51 -14.03 -1.02 -6.42
N SER A 52 -14.65 -2.18 -6.19
CA SER A 52 -13.99 -3.25 -5.45
C SER A 52 -12.74 -3.73 -6.18
N ARG A 53 -11.65 -3.90 -5.45
CA ARG A 53 -10.41 -4.46 -6.01
C ARG A 53 -10.41 -5.97 -6.02
N GLY A 54 -11.24 -6.57 -5.17
CA GLY A 54 -11.15 -8.00 -4.92
C GLY A 54 -9.86 -8.39 -4.20
N PRO A 55 -9.67 -9.68 -3.89
CA PRO A 55 -8.42 -10.17 -3.28
C PRO A 55 -7.29 -10.11 -4.29
N GLY A 56 -6.29 -9.28 -4.05
CA GLY A 56 -5.12 -9.12 -4.90
C GLY A 56 -3.90 -9.82 -4.32
N ARG A 57 -2.97 -10.23 -5.20
CA ARG A 57 -1.75 -10.94 -4.79
C ARG A 57 -0.82 -10.11 -3.90
N HIS A 58 -1.03 -8.80 -3.84
CA HIS A 58 -0.23 -7.88 -3.03
C HIS A 58 -0.99 -7.35 -1.81
N SER A 59 -2.14 -7.93 -1.47
CA SER A 59 -2.97 -7.45 -0.36
C SER A 59 -2.45 -7.97 0.98
N TYR A 60 -2.83 -7.26 2.04
CA TYR A 60 -2.55 -7.64 3.42
C TYR A 60 -3.09 -9.04 3.74
N GLU A 61 -4.33 -9.30 3.39
CA GLU A 61 -4.98 -10.57 3.63
C GLU A 61 -4.24 -11.73 2.95
N THR A 62 -3.88 -11.55 1.69
CA THR A 62 -3.12 -12.55 0.94
C THR A 62 -1.74 -12.79 1.54
N ALA A 63 -1.05 -11.73 1.94
CA ALA A 63 0.27 -11.83 2.55
C ALA A 63 0.23 -12.61 3.87
N CYS A 64 -0.74 -12.30 4.72
CA CYS A 64 -0.91 -13.02 6.00
C CYS A 64 -1.21 -14.50 5.78
N ARG A 65 -2.06 -14.81 4.81
CA ARG A 65 -2.39 -16.20 4.46
C ARG A 65 -1.16 -16.97 4.01
N ILE A 66 -0.38 -16.39 3.11
CA ILE A 66 0.84 -17.03 2.57
C ILE A 66 1.87 -17.25 3.67
N LEU A 67 2.10 -16.26 4.54
CA LEU A 67 3.04 -16.41 5.66
C LEU A 67 2.61 -17.52 6.61
N THR A 68 1.31 -17.61 6.89
CA THR A 68 0.74 -18.67 7.72
C THR A 68 0.94 -20.03 7.07
N GLU A 69 0.65 -20.17 5.78
CA GLU A 69 0.84 -21.42 5.03
C GLU A 69 2.29 -21.88 5.01
N LYS A 70 3.23 -20.94 5.01
CA LYS A 70 4.67 -21.23 5.03
C LYS A 70 5.22 -21.48 6.44
N GLY A 71 4.38 -21.33 7.47
CA GLY A 71 4.81 -21.53 8.85
C GLY A 71 5.71 -20.43 9.39
N ILE A 72 5.69 -19.26 8.79
CA ILE A 72 6.48 -18.11 9.24
C ILE A 72 5.71 -17.35 10.31
N SER A 73 6.33 -17.16 11.47
CA SER A 73 5.75 -16.35 12.54
C SER A 73 5.87 -14.86 12.19
N PHE A 74 4.80 -14.12 12.40
CA PHE A 74 4.77 -12.70 12.08
C PHE A 74 3.83 -11.96 13.03
N THR A 75 4.04 -10.66 13.16
CA THR A 75 3.13 -9.76 13.86
C THR A 75 2.53 -8.77 12.86
N THR A 76 1.32 -8.29 13.16
CA THR A 76 0.62 -7.40 12.26
C THR A 76 0.09 -6.19 12.99
N ARG A 77 -0.02 -5.10 12.24
CA ARG A 77 -0.72 -3.88 12.62
C ARG A 77 -1.48 -3.37 11.41
N THR A 78 -2.57 -2.69 11.65
CA THR A 78 -3.27 -1.96 10.59
C THR A 78 -3.22 -0.47 10.91
N ALA A 79 -3.18 0.34 9.87
CA ALA A 79 -3.15 1.79 10.00
C ALA A 79 -4.01 2.40 8.91
N SER A 80 -4.62 3.53 9.21
CA SER A 80 -5.48 4.25 8.28
C SER A 80 -5.11 5.73 8.32
N PHE A 81 -4.95 6.32 7.15
CA PHE A 81 -4.56 7.73 7.02
C PHE A 81 -5.51 8.45 6.07
N ALA A 82 -5.79 9.71 6.37
CA ALA A 82 -6.39 10.62 5.42
C ALA A 82 -5.36 10.90 4.32
N PHE A 83 -5.76 10.72 3.09
CA PHE A 83 -4.87 10.90 1.93
C PHE A 83 -5.64 11.61 0.84
N ASP A 84 -6.11 12.81 1.18
CA ASP A 84 -7.01 13.60 0.38
C ASP A 84 -6.32 14.14 -0.87
N GLN A 85 -7.09 14.30 -1.95
CA GLN A 85 -6.59 14.83 -3.20
C GLN A 85 -7.06 16.27 -3.36
N PRO A 86 -6.16 17.27 -3.28
CA PRO A 86 -6.54 18.66 -3.49
C PRO A 86 -6.63 19.01 -4.97
N PHE A 87 -7.50 19.97 -5.30
CA PHE A 87 -7.68 20.47 -6.67
C PHE A 87 -7.71 21.99 -6.68
N ARG A 88 -7.07 22.56 -7.69
CA ARG A 88 -7.05 24.01 -7.90
C ARG A 88 -8.36 24.54 -8.48
N SER A 89 -9.15 23.67 -9.12
CA SER A 89 -10.41 24.05 -9.75
C SER A 89 -11.28 22.81 -9.99
N LEU A 90 -12.56 23.04 -10.29
CA LEU A 90 -13.47 21.97 -10.71
C LEU A 90 -13.01 21.33 -12.01
N GLU A 91 -12.43 22.12 -12.91
CA GLU A 91 -11.90 21.61 -14.18
C GLU A 91 -10.72 20.65 -13.94
N ALA A 92 -9.84 20.97 -13.00
CA ALA A 92 -8.75 20.08 -12.63
C ALA A 92 -9.28 18.76 -12.04
N ALA A 93 -10.31 18.84 -11.21
CA ALA A 93 -10.98 17.67 -10.66
C ALA A 93 -11.63 16.82 -11.75
N ARG A 94 -12.30 17.44 -12.72
CA ARG A 94 -12.91 16.75 -13.86
C ARG A 94 -11.88 15.93 -14.63
N ARG A 95 -10.73 16.54 -14.93
CA ARG A 95 -9.63 15.88 -15.65
C ARG A 95 -9.08 14.69 -14.85
N PHE A 96 -8.96 14.87 -13.56
CA PHE A 96 -8.50 13.80 -12.67
C PHE A 96 -9.42 12.58 -12.73
N PHE A 97 -10.73 12.79 -12.63
CA PHE A 97 -11.70 11.69 -12.70
C PHE A 97 -11.76 11.04 -14.08
N GLU A 98 -11.54 11.81 -15.14
CA GLU A 98 -11.42 11.23 -16.49
C GLU A 98 -10.25 10.28 -16.61
N LEU A 99 -9.11 10.64 -16.00
CA LEU A 99 -7.90 9.82 -16.03
C LEU A 99 -8.02 8.58 -15.15
N TYR A 100 -8.63 8.70 -14.00
CA TYR A 100 -8.63 7.63 -13.00
C TYR A 100 -9.96 6.89 -12.86
N GLY A 101 -10.91 7.15 -13.78
CA GLY A 101 -12.12 6.35 -13.89
C GLY A 101 -13.18 6.60 -12.83
N GLY A 102 -13.35 7.83 -12.42
CA GLY A 102 -14.44 8.23 -11.53
C GLY A 102 -15.80 8.07 -12.20
N ASN A 103 -16.88 8.06 -11.42
CA ASN A 103 -18.24 7.99 -11.91
C ASN A 103 -18.79 9.38 -12.28
N GLU A 104 -20.03 9.44 -12.82
CA GLU A 104 -20.67 10.70 -13.21
C GLU A 104 -20.95 11.62 -12.02
N ASP A 105 -21.04 11.06 -10.82
CA ASP A 105 -21.29 11.80 -9.58
C ASP A 105 -20.03 12.32 -8.92
N TRP A 106 -18.92 12.42 -9.63
CA TRP A 106 -17.64 12.80 -9.05
C TRP A 106 -17.71 14.15 -8.29
N ARG A 107 -18.52 15.07 -8.78
CA ARG A 107 -18.69 16.39 -8.17
C ARG A 107 -19.24 16.31 -6.73
N SER A 108 -20.16 15.39 -6.50
CA SER A 108 -20.77 15.21 -5.18
C SER A 108 -19.78 14.67 -4.14
N GLN A 109 -18.67 14.11 -4.57
CA GLN A 109 -17.62 13.58 -3.69
C GLN A 109 -16.64 14.65 -3.22
N LEU A 110 -16.66 15.83 -3.85
CA LEU A 110 -15.76 16.92 -3.50
C LEU A 110 -16.28 17.72 -2.32
N VAL A 111 -15.35 18.24 -1.53
CA VAL A 111 -15.66 19.20 -0.44
C VAL A 111 -14.92 20.49 -0.68
N GLU A 112 -15.50 21.59 -0.23
CA GLU A 112 -14.85 22.88 -0.25
C GLU A 112 -13.90 22.98 0.94
N THR A 113 -12.70 23.48 0.72
CA THR A 113 -11.65 23.54 1.74
C THR A 113 -11.51 24.90 2.39
N GLY A 114 -11.96 25.97 1.74
CA GLY A 114 -11.67 27.33 2.17
C GLY A 114 -10.27 27.81 1.81
N ASP A 115 -9.43 26.97 1.23
CA ASP A 115 -8.08 27.31 0.79
C ASP A 115 -8.16 28.00 -0.58
N PRO A 116 -7.62 29.22 -0.74
CA PRO A 116 -7.69 29.94 -2.03
C PRO A 116 -6.88 29.26 -3.14
N GLU A 117 -5.82 28.51 -2.81
CA GLU A 117 -5.01 27.82 -3.81
C GLU A 117 -5.64 26.49 -4.22
N PHE A 118 -6.18 25.75 -3.25
CA PHE A 118 -6.81 24.46 -3.47
C PHE A 118 -8.23 24.45 -2.89
N PRO A 119 -9.18 25.13 -3.56
CA PRO A 119 -10.52 25.31 -3.01
C PRO A 119 -11.36 24.02 -2.98
N TRP A 120 -10.94 22.99 -3.67
CA TRP A 120 -11.66 21.72 -3.74
C TRP A 120 -10.77 20.56 -3.30
N GLN A 121 -11.40 19.55 -2.73
CA GLN A 121 -10.68 18.39 -2.22
C GLN A 121 -11.54 17.15 -2.35
N LEU A 122 -10.94 16.05 -2.80
CA LEU A 122 -11.56 14.73 -2.76
C LEU A 122 -11.08 14.03 -1.49
N PRO A 123 -11.95 13.86 -0.48
CA PRO A 123 -11.58 13.10 0.70
C PRO A 123 -11.29 11.65 0.34
N SER A 124 -10.22 11.13 0.88
CA SER A 124 -9.80 9.75 0.65
C SER A 124 -9.05 9.22 1.88
N ARG A 125 -9.21 7.94 2.14
CA ARG A 125 -8.45 7.25 3.18
C ARG A 125 -7.66 6.12 2.56
N ARG A 126 -6.46 5.91 3.07
CA ARG A 126 -5.64 4.76 2.72
C ARG A 126 -5.50 3.87 3.93
N GLU A 127 -5.72 2.60 3.72
CA GLU A 127 -5.54 1.59 4.75
C GLU A 127 -4.36 0.70 4.40
N PHE A 128 -3.49 0.48 5.40
CA PHE A 128 -2.27 -0.31 5.25
C PHE A 128 -2.29 -1.48 6.22
N GLY A 129 -1.69 -2.58 5.79
CA GLY A 129 -1.27 -3.61 6.70
C GLY A 129 0.23 -3.51 6.90
N LEU A 130 0.67 -3.58 8.14
CA LEU A 130 2.07 -3.60 8.52
C LEU A 130 2.38 -5.00 9.03
N ILE A 131 3.28 -5.71 8.35
CA ILE A 131 3.62 -7.09 8.69
C ILE A 131 5.09 -7.13 9.06
N THR A 132 5.39 -7.63 10.25
CA THR A 132 6.77 -7.74 10.73
C THR A 132 7.11 -9.20 11.00
N PHE A 133 8.22 -9.65 10.45
CA PHE A 133 8.74 -10.99 10.70
C PHE A 133 10.27 -10.96 10.74
N GLN A 134 10.85 -12.05 11.20
CA GLN A 134 12.30 -12.17 11.34
C GLN A 134 12.85 -13.11 10.27
N MET A 135 13.94 -12.71 9.65
CA MET A 135 14.75 -13.60 8.83
C MET A 135 15.80 -14.20 9.75
N GLY A 136 15.81 -15.51 9.84
CA GLY A 136 16.83 -16.20 10.59
C GLY A 136 18.21 -16.02 9.95
N ASP A 137 19.26 -16.18 10.75
CA ASP A 137 20.64 -16.10 10.29
C ASP A 137 21.19 -17.46 9.83
N GLY A 138 20.31 -18.32 9.34
CA GLY A 138 20.65 -19.63 8.82
C GLY A 138 20.58 -20.76 9.83
N GLU A 139 19.97 -20.51 10.94
CA GLU A 139 19.68 -21.54 11.93
C GLU A 139 18.38 -22.25 11.67
#